data_eeab2908e38e7de98d841f9fdd5b74b8
#
_entry.id   eeab2908e38e7de98d841f9fdd5b74b8
#
_cell.length_a   1.000
_cell.length_b   1.000
_cell.length_c   1.000
_cell.angle_alpha   90.00
_cell.angle_beta   90.00
_cell.angle_gamma   90.00
#
_symmetry.space_group_name_H-M   'P 1'
#
loop_
_entity.id
_entity.type
_entity.pdbx_description
1 polymer ?
#
loop_
_entity_poly.entity_id
_entity_poly.type
_entity_poly.pdbx_seq_one_letter_code
_entity_poly.pdbx_strand_id
1 'polypeptide(L)'
;MKMDRRSLLGLLGAGAASPAVAQGANTGSVAFLHGVASGDPAARSAVFWTRVTPADLSAGEVAVVLEIARDAAFGDLVRRVTGLRARAERDFTVKHDFEGQGLEPGVEYFYRFVANGVTSPVGRVRTLPEGATADVALAVVSCQLYPGGLFNAYDALSKRERLDAVVHLGDYIYEYGAEPSDYGMTSGAALNRVPQPAHEIVSLADYRTRHAQYKTDPDLQAAHARAPFICVWDDHEVANDAWMTGAENHQPETEGDFATRKAAALRAYYEWMPIREPKTGALSEAINRSFEFGDLATLAMVETRLLARGEQMTFADMPKTAEGGPDVAAFEALRQAPDRDLLGERQRQWIGETLSRSKAAGRPWQIIGNQVVMAKVKGPDISRMMPPEQLQQMVASLPEDVQPQVAAAIQLFKLGLPFNLDSWDGYPAGRERLYETFAATGVAPIVLSGDSHAFWVNELHDKGGARRAVEFGTSSISSPSPGDHVGGLPLGAALSAANPEVKFCDQTSKGYVMLNVTRDRVVGELCAVSTIAAKPYELKTVKTFAVSPTGGLVEV
;
A
#
# COMPACT_ATOMS: atom_id res chain seq x y z
N MET A 1 0.05 73.09 -24.37
CA MET A 1 0.88 73.98 -23.51
C MET A 1 1.40 73.11 -22.39
N LYS A 2 2.51 72.52 -22.54
CA LYS A 2 3.90 72.83 -22.16
C LYS A 2 4.05 73.18 -20.69
N MET A 3 4.88 72.36 -20.04
CA MET A 3 5.83 72.69 -18.95
C MET A 3 5.27 72.50 -17.51
N ASP A 4 5.99 72.11 -16.49
CA ASP A 4 7.41 71.72 -16.42
C ASP A 4 7.68 71.03 -15.06
N ARG A 5 8.86 70.50 -14.99
CA ARG A 5 9.50 69.76 -13.90
C ARG A 5 9.90 70.63 -12.72
N ARG A 6 10.05 69.97 -11.55
CA ARG A 6 10.96 70.27 -10.41
C ARG A 6 10.42 71.07 -9.23
N SER A 7 10.40 70.42 -8.10
CA SER A 7 11.29 70.63 -6.92
C SER A 7 10.65 69.98 -5.70
N LEU A 8 11.21 69.08 -5.12
CA LEU A 8 12.32 68.89 -4.17
C LEU A 8 11.90 68.96 -2.69
N LEU A 9 12.25 67.86 -2.00
CA LEU A 9 12.63 67.69 -0.59
C LEU A 9 11.59 67.72 0.53
N GLY A 10 11.45 66.55 1.09
CA GLY A 10 11.74 66.34 2.51
C GLY A 10 10.56 66.31 3.46
N LEU A 11 10.20 65.08 3.85
CA LEU A 11 9.92 64.86 5.29
C LEU A 11 9.95 63.34 5.56
N LEU A 12 10.78 62.95 6.47
CA LEU A 12 10.90 61.66 7.10
C LEU A 12 9.51 61.20 7.58
N GLY A 13 8.93 60.22 6.90
CA GLY A 13 7.79 59.46 7.36
C GLY A 13 8.31 58.14 7.97
N ALA A 14 8.29 58.05 9.28
CA ALA A 14 8.51 56.79 9.99
C ALA A 14 7.53 55.75 9.48
N GLY A 15 8.05 54.75 8.78
CA GLY A 15 7.31 53.55 8.44
C GLY A 15 6.96 52.84 9.74
N ALA A 16 5.70 52.92 10.14
CA ALA A 16 5.14 52.02 11.13
C ALA A 16 5.16 50.62 10.52
N ALA A 17 6.15 49.81 10.88
CA ALA A 17 6.08 48.38 10.73
C ALA A 17 4.87 47.95 11.56
N SER A 18 3.80 47.58 10.86
CA SER A 18 2.71 46.82 11.49
C SER A 18 3.32 45.60 12.14
N PRO A 19 3.15 45.38 13.45
CA PRO A 19 3.59 44.14 14.04
C PRO A 19 2.83 43.03 13.33
N ALA A 20 3.54 42.09 12.73
CA ALA A 20 2.97 40.81 12.34
C ALA A 20 2.34 40.25 13.64
N VAL A 21 1.03 40.25 13.70
CA VAL A 21 0.29 39.58 14.78
C VAL A 21 0.69 38.12 14.66
N ALA A 22 1.60 37.71 15.55
CA ALA A 22 1.83 36.28 15.75
C ALA A 22 0.46 35.70 16.16
N GLN A 23 -0.17 34.97 15.24
CA GLN A 23 -1.37 34.23 15.60
C GLN A 23 -1.02 33.34 16.77
N GLY A 24 -1.58 33.62 17.93
CA GLY A 24 -1.34 32.87 19.15
C GLY A 24 -1.77 31.41 18.91
N ALA A 25 -0.92 30.45 19.33
CA ALA A 25 -1.26 29.05 19.26
C ALA A 25 -2.59 28.82 20.00
N ASN A 26 -3.48 28.02 19.40
CA ASN A 26 -4.75 27.67 20.02
C ASN A 26 -4.53 26.97 21.37
N THR A 27 -5.03 27.57 22.44
CA THR A 27 -4.97 27.03 23.81
C THR A 27 -6.26 26.29 24.21
N GLY A 28 -7.23 26.17 23.29
CA GLY A 28 -8.49 25.48 23.51
C GLY A 28 -8.34 23.95 23.67
N SER A 29 -9.44 23.27 23.94
CA SER A 29 -9.48 21.82 24.07
C SER A 29 -9.05 21.13 22.77
N VAL A 30 -8.32 20.02 22.89
CA VAL A 30 -7.85 19.19 21.77
C VAL A 30 -8.09 17.72 22.06
N ALA A 31 -8.13 16.89 20.99
CA ALA A 31 -8.18 15.43 21.07
C ALA A 31 -7.27 14.78 20.03
N PHE A 32 -6.85 13.53 20.29
CA PHE A 32 -6.06 12.70 19.39
C PHE A 32 -6.94 11.56 18.82
N LEU A 33 -7.97 11.93 18.04
CA LEU A 33 -9.01 10.99 17.57
C LEU A 33 -8.50 9.96 16.57
N HIS A 34 -7.35 10.21 15.96
CA HIS A 34 -6.78 9.38 14.88
C HIS A 34 -5.53 8.60 15.34
N GLY A 35 -5.32 8.53 16.65
CA GLY A 35 -4.21 7.79 17.24
C GLY A 35 -2.84 8.39 16.92
N VAL A 36 -1.84 7.54 16.97
CA VAL A 36 -0.43 7.84 16.65
C VAL A 36 0.11 6.79 15.69
N ALA A 37 1.09 7.16 14.88
CA ALA A 37 1.76 6.25 13.97
C ALA A 37 3.25 6.58 13.89
N SER A 38 4.07 5.56 13.62
CA SER A 38 5.46 5.73 13.22
C SER A 38 5.72 5.00 11.92
N GLY A 39 6.75 5.41 11.19
CA GLY A 39 7.08 4.74 9.94
C GLY A 39 8.44 5.13 9.39
N ASP A 40 8.73 4.61 8.20
CA ASP A 40 10.02 4.79 7.54
C ASP A 40 11.22 4.67 8.50
N PRO A 41 11.32 3.59 9.29
CA PRO A 41 12.39 3.44 10.25
C PRO A 41 13.74 3.37 9.53
N ALA A 42 14.76 3.93 10.16
CA ALA A 42 16.15 3.73 9.81
C ALA A 42 16.93 3.35 11.07
N ALA A 43 18.23 3.12 10.96
CA ALA A 43 19.01 2.68 12.11
C ALA A 43 18.98 3.68 13.28
N ARG A 44 18.89 4.99 12.98
CA ARG A 44 18.94 6.07 13.99
C ARG A 44 17.87 7.12 13.79
N SER A 45 16.84 6.83 12.98
CA SER A 45 15.76 7.75 12.70
C SER A 45 14.44 7.02 12.42
N ALA A 46 13.34 7.75 12.58
CA ALA A 46 12.02 7.31 12.19
C ALA A 46 11.10 8.52 12.01
N VAL A 47 10.04 8.34 11.25
CA VAL A 47 8.94 9.30 11.15
C VAL A 47 7.95 9.04 12.27
N PHE A 48 7.52 10.10 12.97
CA PHE A 48 6.46 10.09 13.97
C PHE A 48 5.30 10.93 13.49
N TRP A 49 4.09 10.42 13.62
CA TRP A 49 2.88 11.04 13.11
C TRP A 49 1.74 11.02 14.13
N THR A 50 0.96 12.08 14.12
CA THR A 50 -0.36 12.16 14.76
C THR A 50 -1.21 13.22 14.06
N ARG A 51 -2.50 13.28 14.39
CA ARG A 51 -3.39 14.41 14.11
C ARG A 51 -3.95 14.97 15.39
N VAL A 52 -3.79 16.26 15.60
CA VAL A 52 -4.41 16.97 16.72
C VAL A 52 -5.74 17.55 16.24
N THR A 53 -6.83 17.15 16.85
CA THR A 53 -8.16 17.67 16.53
C THR A 53 -8.52 18.77 17.53
N PRO A 54 -8.43 20.06 17.18
CA PRO A 54 -8.87 21.13 18.06
C PRO A 54 -10.40 21.18 18.11
N ALA A 55 -10.96 21.57 19.23
CA ALA A 55 -12.41 21.78 19.36
C ALA A 55 -12.90 22.93 18.47
N ASP A 56 -12.05 23.92 18.23
CA ASP A 56 -12.27 25.01 17.28
C ASP A 56 -11.36 24.83 16.07
N LEU A 57 -11.93 24.36 14.97
CA LEU A 57 -11.20 24.17 13.69
C LEU A 57 -10.79 25.48 13.01
N SER A 58 -11.33 26.65 13.43
CA SER A 58 -10.89 27.96 12.93
C SER A 58 -9.55 28.40 13.52
N ALA A 59 -9.06 27.72 14.56
CA ALA A 59 -7.73 27.93 15.10
C ALA A 59 -6.67 27.61 14.03
N GLY A 60 -5.82 28.55 13.70
CA GLY A 60 -4.82 28.39 12.65
C GLY A 60 -3.79 27.29 12.92
N GLU A 61 -3.35 27.16 14.19
CA GLU A 61 -2.37 26.15 14.60
C GLU A 61 -2.49 25.78 16.08
N VAL A 62 -1.98 24.57 16.43
CA VAL A 62 -1.84 24.06 17.80
C VAL A 62 -0.38 23.68 18.04
N ALA A 63 0.20 24.12 19.17
CA ALA A 63 1.53 23.70 19.57
C ALA A 63 1.53 22.24 20.03
N VAL A 64 2.53 21.47 19.59
CA VAL A 64 2.65 20.04 19.88
C VAL A 64 4.08 19.72 20.35
N VAL A 65 4.18 18.80 21.29
CA VAL A 65 5.44 18.23 21.77
C VAL A 65 5.44 16.73 21.48
N LEU A 66 6.53 16.19 20.94
CA LEU A 66 6.79 14.77 20.83
C LEU A 66 7.74 14.33 21.94
N GLU A 67 7.40 13.30 22.67
CA GLU A 67 8.24 12.65 23.67
C GLU A 67 8.58 11.23 23.23
N ILE A 68 9.86 10.84 23.34
CA ILE A 68 10.38 9.51 23.02
C ILE A 68 11.13 8.98 24.23
N ALA A 69 10.84 7.76 24.66
CA ALA A 69 11.39 7.12 25.86
C ALA A 69 11.77 5.65 25.59
N ARG A 70 12.61 5.09 26.47
CA ARG A 70 12.92 3.64 26.47
C ARG A 70 11.88 2.79 27.19
N ASP A 71 10.99 3.41 27.97
CA ASP A 71 9.93 2.71 28.70
C ASP A 71 8.55 3.36 28.46
N ALA A 72 7.49 2.55 28.58
CA ALA A 72 6.12 2.98 28.35
C ALA A 72 5.58 3.99 29.38
N ALA A 73 6.24 4.09 30.56
CA ALA A 73 5.89 5.05 31.60
C ALA A 73 6.57 6.40 31.39
N PHE A 74 7.48 6.51 30.41
CA PHE A 74 8.28 7.72 30.12
C PHE A 74 9.20 8.14 31.28
N GLY A 75 9.68 7.17 32.08
CA GLY A 75 10.66 7.40 33.13
C GLY A 75 12.08 7.61 32.59
N ASP A 76 12.44 6.91 31.52
CA ASP A 76 13.70 7.05 30.77
C ASP A 76 13.47 7.80 29.46
N LEU A 77 13.33 9.13 29.59
CA LEU A 77 13.07 10.01 28.45
C LEU A 77 14.34 10.20 27.60
N VAL A 78 14.31 9.72 26.36
CA VAL A 78 15.41 9.85 25.40
C VAL A 78 15.39 11.20 24.70
N ARG A 79 14.20 11.67 24.29
CA ARG A 79 14.02 12.94 23.57
C ARG A 79 12.70 13.60 23.91
N ARG A 80 12.74 14.92 23.92
CA ARG A 80 11.58 15.80 23.94
C ARG A 80 11.74 16.83 22.82
N VAL A 81 10.92 16.69 21.78
CA VAL A 81 10.93 17.58 20.61
C VAL A 81 9.85 18.64 20.81
N THR A 82 10.25 19.90 20.87
CA THR A 82 9.35 21.05 21.00
C THR A 82 9.28 21.83 19.69
N GLY A 83 8.35 22.79 19.60
CA GLY A 83 8.23 23.64 18.40
C GLY A 83 7.45 23.01 17.25
N LEU A 84 6.94 21.78 17.40
CA LEU A 84 6.04 21.20 16.42
C LEU A 84 4.70 21.95 16.40
N ARG A 85 4.06 21.98 15.22
CA ARG A 85 2.79 22.66 15.00
C ARG A 85 1.84 21.78 14.19
N ALA A 86 0.66 21.55 14.74
CA ALA A 86 -0.49 21.05 13.98
C ALA A 86 -1.17 22.25 13.33
N ARG A 87 -1.24 22.29 12.00
CA ARG A 87 -1.72 23.44 11.22
C ARG A 87 -2.94 23.09 10.38
N ALA A 88 -3.90 24.01 10.30
CA ALA A 88 -5.11 23.86 9.51
C ALA A 88 -4.82 23.58 8.02
N GLU A 89 -3.79 24.21 7.44
CA GLU A 89 -3.37 24.01 6.05
C GLU A 89 -2.90 22.58 5.74
N ARG A 90 -2.52 21.81 6.78
CA ARG A 90 -2.16 20.38 6.71
C ARG A 90 -3.17 19.50 7.47
N ASP A 91 -4.42 19.92 7.55
CA ASP A 91 -5.48 19.22 8.27
C ASP A 91 -5.12 18.85 9.72
N PHE A 92 -4.36 19.71 10.40
CA PHE A 92 -3.86 19.50 11.76
C PHE A 92 -3.03 18.22 11.96
N THR A 93 -2.53 17.59 10.90
CA THR A 93 -1.55 16.51 11.02
C THR A 93 -0.21 17.07 11.47
N VAL A 94 0.49 16.28 12.27
CA VAL A 94 1.87 16.53 12.69
C VAL A 94 2.71 15.36 12.25
N LYS A 95 3.71 15.63 11.45
CA LYS A 95 4.69 14.63 11.01
C LYS A 95 6.09 15.17 11.31
N HIS A 96 6.86 14.38 12.03
CA HIS A 96 8.23 14.71 12.39
C HIS A 96 9.17 13.59 11.97
N ASP A 97 10.01 13.86 10.98
CA ASP A 97 11.13 12.99 10.64
C ASP A 97 12.25 13.26 11.63
N PHE A 98 12.42 12.33 12.56
CA PHE A 98 13.46 12.45 13.58
C PHE A 98 14.78 11.99 12.98
N GLU A 99 15.62 12.94 12.59
CA GLU A 99 17.00 12.72 12.20
C GLU A 99 17.93 13.22 13.29
N GLY A 100 18.79 12.39 13.80
CA GLY A 100 19.76 12.87 14.78
C GLY A 100 20.23 11.86 15.82
N GLN A 101 21.06 12.35 16.75
CA GLN A 101 21.58 11.53 17.85
C GLN A 101 20.51 11.24 18.91
N GLY A 102 20.41 10.01 19.36
CA GLY A 102 19.59 9.59 20.49
C GLY A 102 18.76 8.35 20.27
N LEU A 103 18.52 7.94 19.01
CA LEU A 103 18.02 6.60 18.74
C LEU A 103 19.19 5.68 18.40
N GLU A 104 19.19 4.50 19.00
CA GLU A 104 20.19 3.45 18.79
C GLU A 104 19.63 2.40 17.83
N PRO A 105 20.48 1.74 17.01
CA PRO A 105 20.04 0.73 16.06
C PRO A 105 19.43 -0.50 16.74
N GLY A 106 18.33 -1.02 16.17
CA GLY A 106 17.68 -2.25 16.62
C GLY A 106 16.95 -2.15 17.96
N VAL A 107 16.74 -0.93 18.48
CA VAL A 107 16.11 -0.69 19.78
C VAL A 107 14.64 -0.30 19.63
N GLU A 108 13.80 -0.83 20.50
CA GLU A 108 12.39 -0.42 20.61
C GLU A 108 12.29 0.80 21.54
N TYR A 109 11.52 1.81 21.09
CA TYR A 109 11.19 3.01 21.83
C TYR A 109 9.68 3.18 21.92
N PHE A 110 9.25 3.92 22.96
CA PHE A 110 7.89 4.38 23.14
C PHE A 110 7.81 5.87 22.83
N TYR A 111 6.72 6.31 22.23
CA TYR A 111 6.52 7.72 21.92
C TYR A 111 5.08 8.15 22.15
N ARG A 112 4.91 9.44 22.42
CA ARG A 112 3.60 10.08 22.57
C ARG A 112 3.69 11.55 22.16
N PHE A 113 2.53 12.12 21.87
CA PHE A 113 2.41 13.55 21.62
C PHE A 113 1.65 14.23 22.76
N VAL A 114 1.98 15.48 23.03
CA VAL A 114 1.32 16.32 24.02
C VAL A 114 0.94 17.64 23.37
N ALA A 115 -0.33 18.03 23.48
CA ALA A 115 -0.84 19.30 22.99
C ALA A 115 -1.85 19.87 24.00
N ASN A 116 -1.72 21.14 24.39
CA ASN A 116 -2.60 21.82 25.34
C ASN A 116 -2.88 21.02 26.63
N GLY A 117 -1.87 20.28 27.14
CA GLY A 117 -2.00 19.46 28.35
C GLY A 117 -2.66 18.10 28.14
N VAL A 118 -3.18 17.80 26.95
CA VAL A 118 -3.72 16.49 26.59
C VAL A 118 -2.60 15.62 26.01
N THR A 119 -2.54 14.35 26.43
CA THR A 119 -1.57 13.36 25.96
C THR A 119 -2.23 12.37 25.00
N SER A 120 -1.58 12.06 23.88
CA SER A 120 -2.01 11.04 22.94
C SER A 120 -1.91 9.62 23.53
N PRO A 121 -2.48 8.59 22.85
CA PRO A 121 -2.06 7.21 23.06
C PRO A 121 -0.53 7.07 22.92
N VAL A 122 0.01 5.98 23.52
CA VAL A 122 1.43 5.62 23.41
C VAL A 122 1.63 4.71 22.20
N GLY A 123 2.56 5.08 21.32
CA GLY A 123 3.01 4.23 20.24
C GLY A 123 4.38 3.62 20.52
N ARG A 124 4.73 2.59 19.75
CA ARG A 124 6.05 1.95 19.73
C ARG A 124 6.70 2.13 18.37
N VAL A 125 8.00 2.25 18.35
CA VAL A 125 8.82 2.27 17.16
C VAL A 125 10.08 1.45 17.41
N ARG A 126 10.42 0.57 16.48
CA ARG A 126 11.71 -0.08 16.47
C ARG A 126 12.56 0.49 15.35
N THR A 127 13.77 0.94 15.69
CA THR A 127 14.78 1.34 14.70
C THR A 127 15.31 0.12 13.96
N LEU A 128 15.79 0.31 12.74
CA LEU A 128 16.42 -0.78 12.01
C LEU A 128 17.76 -1.16 12.67
N PRO A 129 18.11 -2.45 12.65
CA PRO A 129 19.39 -2.91 13.18
C PRO A 129 20.57 -2.45 12.31
N GLU A 130 21.74 -2.32 12.89
CA GLU A 130 23.04 -2.19 12.21
C GLU A 130 23.93 -3.41 12.54
N GLY A 131 24.76 -3.85 11.60
CA GLY A 131 25.69 -4.97 11.80
C GLY A 131 24.98 -6.32 11.90
N ALA A 132 25.51 -7.20 12.74
CA ALA A 132 25.04 -8.58 12.88
C ALA A 132 23.59 -8.64 13.36
N THR A 133 22.71 -9.18 12.51
CA THR A 133 21.28 -9.29 12.75
C THR A 133 20.85 -10.74 12.64
N ALA A 134 20.28 -11.27 13.73
CA ALA A 134 19.92 -12.69 13.81
C ALA A 134 18.64 -12.98 12.99
N ASP A 135 17.65 -12.14 13.17
CA ASP A 135 16.33 -12.32 12.55
C ASP A 135 15.56 -10.99 12.45
N VAL A 136 14.55 -10.96 11.57
CA VAL A 136 13.59 -9.84 11.39
C VAL A 136 12.20 -10.42 11.17
N ALA A 137 11.19 -9.80 11.80
CA ALA A 137 9.78 -10.17 11.70
C ALA A 137 8.97 -9.04 11.06
N LEU A 138 8.46 -9.27 9.86
CA LEU A 138 7.69 -8.30 9.07
C LEU A 138 6.27 -8.82 8.86
N ALA A 139 5.25 -7.99 9.11
CA ALA A 139 3.90 -8.27 8.63
C ALA A 139 3.67 -7.57 7.30
N VAL A 140 3.17 -8.31 6.32
CA VAL A 140 2.84 -7.79 4.99
C VAL A 140 1.34 -7.70 4.85
N VAL A 141 0.82 -6.51 4.55
CA VAL A 141 -0.61 -6.18 4.51
C VAL A 141 -0.94 -5.34 3.29
N SER A 142 -2.21 -5.39 2.84
CA SER A 142 -2.75 -4.52 1.79
C SER A 142 -4.28 -4.49 1.84
N CYS A 143 -4.92 -3.61 1.07
CA CYS A 143 -6.32 -3.70 0.67
C CYS A 143 -7.29 -3.70 1.86
N GLN A 144 -7.33 -2.58 2.56
CA GLN A 144 -8.15 -2.40 3.78
C GLN A 144 -9.44 -1.62 3.50
N LEU A 145 -10.34 -2.16 2.66
CA LEU A 145 -11.62 -1.52 2.33
C LEU A 145 -12.49 -1.31 3.60
N TYR A 146 -12.71 -0.04 3.99
CA TYR A 146 -13.45 0.28 5.22
C TYR A 146 -14.88 -0.28 5.24
N PRO A 147 -15.70 -0.15 4.18
CA PRO A 147 -17.01 -0.77 4.14
C PRO A 147 -16.97 -2.30 3.96
N GLY A 148 -15.85 -2.88 3.51
CA GLY A 148 -15.74 -4.31 3.24
C GLY A 148 -15.85 -5.19 4.49
N GLY A 149 -15.42 -4.70 5.67
CA GLY A 149 -15.44 -5.47 6.90
C GLY A 149 -14.76 -4.81 8.08
N LEU A 150 -14.73 -5.48 9.22
CA LEU A 150 -13.95 -5.10 10.40
C LEU A 150 -12.47 -5.40 10.17
N PHE A 151 -11.60 -4.58 10.74
CA PHE A 151 -10.14 -4.73 10.60
C PHE A 151 -9.53 -5.74 11.59
N ASN A 152 -10.20 -6.88 11.76
CA ASN A 152 -9.80 -7.95 12.69
C ASN A 152 -8.35 -8.41 12.50
N ALA A 153 -7.85 -8.39 11.27
CA ALA A 153 -6.45 -8.75 10.99
C ALA A 153 -5.46 -7.76 11.64
N TYR A 154 -5.79 -6.45 11.71
CA TYR A 154 -4.97 -5.48 12.42
C TYR A 154 -5.04 -5.65 13.93
N ASP A 155 -6.21 -5.97 14.49
CA ASP A 155 -6.32 -6.33 15.91
C ASP A 155 -5.45 -7.53 16.25
N ALA A 156 -5.47 -8.60 15.43
CA ALA A 156 -4.61 -9.77 15.61
C ALA A 156 -3.13 -9.42 15.50
N LEU A 157 -2.75 -8.58 14.53
CA LEU A 157 -1.39 -8.14 14.30
C LEU A 157 -0.86 -7.30 15.47
N SER A 158 -1.70 -6.41 16.05
CA SER A 158 -1.32 -5.58 17.19
C SER A 158 -0.93 -6.36 18.43
N LYS A 159 -1.40 -7.61 18.54
CA LYS A 159 -1.16 -8.55 19.66
C LYS A 159 0.06 -9.46 19.45
N ARG A 160 0.75 -9.39 18.30
CA ARG A 160 1.97 -10.16 18.06
C ARG A 160 3.05 -9.75 19.05
N GLU A 161 3.69 -10.74 19.66
CA GLU A 161 4.79 -10.51 20.63
C GLU A 161 5.96 -9.81 19.97
N ARG A 162 6.33 -10.27 18.77
CA ARG A 162 7.38 -9.66 17.96
C ARG A 162 6.82 -9.15 16.63
N LEU A 163 7.15 -7.91 16.32
CA LEU A 163 6.85 -7.25 15.07
C LEU A 163 7.84 -6.09 14.89
N ASP A 164 8.74 -6.21 13.95
CA ASP A 164 9.78 -5.21 13.71
C ASP A 164 9.27 -4.08 12.81
N ALA A 165 8.44 -4.41 11.81
CA ALA A 165 7.72 -3.44 10.98
C ALA A 165 6.50 -4.06 10.30
N VAL A 166 5.57 -3.20 9.87
CA VAL A 166 4.47 -3.55 8.97
C VAL A 166 4.80 -3.01 7.58
N VAL A 167 4.79 -3.87 6.58
CA VAL A 167 4.96 -3.50 5.16
C VAL A 167 3.57 -3.42 4.54
N HIS A 168 3.13 -2.22 4.21
CA HIS A 168 1.82 -1.96 3.60
C HIS A 168 1.98 -1.70 2.11
N LEU A 169 1.39 -2.55 1.28
CA LEU A 169 1.61 -2.58 -0.15
C LEU A 169 0.57 -1.77 -0.96
N GLY A 170 -0.23 -0.94 -0.31
CA GLY A 170 -1.21 -0.08 -0.96
C GLY A 170 -2.66 -0.45 -0.64
N ASP A 171 -3.59 0.32 -1.21
CA ASP A 171 -5.02 0.28 -0.89
C ASP A 171 -5.28 0.54 0.60
N TYR A 172 -4.61 1.56 1.11
CA TYR A 172 -4.84 2.03 2.48
C TYR A 172 -6.18 2.75 2.61
N ILE A 173 -6.65 3.40 1.54
CA ILE A 173 -8.00 3.95 1.40
C ILE A 173 -8.57 3.51 0.06
N TYR A 174 -9.88 3.69 -0.12
CA TYR A 174 -10.58 3.47 -1.38
C TYR A 174 -11.40 4.70 -1.73
N GLU A 175 -11.50 5.05 -3.00
CA GLU A 175 -12.13 6.26 -3.49
C GLU A 175 -13.66 6.20 -3.54
N TYR A 176 -14.25 5.01 -3.60
CA TYR A 176 -15.68 4.80 -3.83
C TYR A 176 -16.58 5.51 -2.81
N GLY A 177 -17.81 5.82 -3.24
CA GLY A 177 -18.85 6.45 -2.44
C GLY A 177 -19.62 5.46 -1.57
N ALA A 178 -20.89 5.83 -1.27
CA ALA A 178 -21.78 5.10 -0.38
C ALA A 178 -23.08 4.67 -1.06
N GLU A 179 -23.15 4.70 -2.40
CA GLU A 179 -24.30 4.17 -3.10
C GLU A 179 -24.40 2.65 -2.86
N PRO A 180 -25.60 2.07 -2.82
CA PRO A 180 -25.76 0.64 -2.55
C PRO A 180 -25.01 -0.30 -3.49
N SER A 181 -24.71 0.17 -4.72
CA SER A 181 -23.91 -0.55 -5.73
C SER A 181 -22.42 -0.35 -5.60
N ASP A 182 -21.96 0.60 -4.75
CA ASP A 182 -20.53 0.86 -4.60
C ASP A 182 -19.82 -0.28 -3.90
N TYR A 183 -18.53 -0.39 -4.19
CA TYR A 183 -17.69 -1.50 -3.75
C TYR A 183 -17.68 -1.64 -2.22
N GLY A 184 -18.06 -2.81 -1.73
CA GLY A 184 -18.11 -3.14 -0.31
C GLY A 184 -19.38 -2.68 0.43
N MET A 185 -20.28 -1.91 -0.21
CA MET A 185 -21.44 -1.32 0.48
C MET A 185 -22.47 -2.34 0.98
N THR A 186 -22.56 -3.53 0.40
CA THR A 186 -23.37 -4.62 0.96
C THR A 186 -22.98 -4.94 2.41
N SER A 187 -21.69 -5.08 2.68
CA SER A 187 -21.16 -5.27 4.04
C SER A 187 -21.15 -3.97 4.83
N GLY A 188 -20.82 -2.86 4.20
CA GLY A 188 -20.72 -1.54 4.82
C GLY A 188 -22.01 -1.07 5.47
N ALA A 189 -23.12 -1.24 4.79
CA ALA A 189 -24.44 -0.93 5.33
C ALA A 189 -24.79 -1.81 6.55
N ALA A 190 -24.51 -3.12 6.46
CA ALA A 190 -24.78 -4.07 7.54
C ALA A 190 -23.92 -3.82 8.80
N LEU A 191 -22.70 -3.35 8.62
CA LEU A 191 -21.71 -3.09 9.68
C LEU A 191 -21.73 -1.63 10.16
N ASN A 192 -22.57 -0.77 9.59
CA ASN A 192 -22.55 0.68 9.82
C ASN A 192 -21.17 1.30 9.54
N ARG A 193 -20.51 0.85 8.46
CA ARG A 193 -19.19 1.32 8.00
C ARG A 193 -19.33 2.03 6.64
N VAL A 194 -20.17 3.06 6.63
CA VAL A 194 -20.45 3.85 5.42
C VAL A 194 -19.29 4.81 5.15
N PRO A 195 -18.77 4.89 3.90
CA PRO A 195 -17.70 5.80 3.54
C PRO A 195 -18.01 7.28 3.80
N GLN A 196 -17.01 8.03 4.19
CA GLN A 196 -17.04 9.47 4.36
C GLN A 196 -15.94 10.13 3.51
N PRO A 197 -16.27 11.14 2.68
CA PRO A 197 -17.63 11.57 2.34
C PRO A 197 -18.41 10.45 1.65
N ALA A 198 -19.73 10.60 1.54
CA ALA A 198 -20.60 9.59 0.95
C ALA A 198 -20.54 9.54 -0.59
N HIS A 199 -19.89 10.48 -1.24
CA HIS A 199 -19.58 10.49 -2.68
C HIS A 199 -18.17 9.98 -2.95
N GLU A 200 -17.89 9.65 -4.18
CA GLU A 200 -16.54 9.34 -4.64
C GLU A 200 -15.59 10.51 -4.37
N ILE A 201 -14.37 10.19 -3.89
CA ILE A 201 -13.42 11.23 -3.51
C ILE A 201 -12.59 11.71 -4.71
N VAL A 202 -12.56 13.04 -4.92
CA VAL A 202 -11.83 13.69 -6.01
C VAL A 202 -10.97 14.85 -5.50
N SER A 203 -11.49 15.62 -4.53
CA SER A 203 -10.81 16.81 -4.02
C SER A 203 -9.87 16.49 -2.85
N LEU A 204 -8.93 17.41 -2.57
CA LEU A 204 -8.06 17.29 -1.39
C LEU A 204 -8.84 17.17 -0.08
N ALA A 205 -9.97 17.86 0.03
CA ALA A 205 -10.82 17.79 1.22
C ALA A 205 -11.46 16.41 1.38
N ASP A 206 -11.85 15.78 0.27
CA ASP A 206 -12.43 14.44 0.26
C ASP A 206 -11.39 13.40 0.67
N TYR A 207 -10.20 13.41 0.05
CA TYR A 207 -9.10 12.51 0.41
C TYR A 207 -8.71 12.65 1.88
N ARG A 208 -8.62 13.87 2.42
CA ARG A 208 -8.37 14.10 3.85
C ARG A 208 -9.46 13.52 4.73
N THR A 209 -10.72 13.68 4.36
CA THR A 209 -11.88 13.13 5.08
C THR A 209 -11.85 11.60 5.08
N ARG A 210 -11.54 10.99 3.94
CA ARG A 210 -11.42 9.54 3.81
C ARG A 210 -10.28 8.98 4.67
N HIS A 211 -9.10 9.57 4.61
CA HIS A 211 -7.99 9.20 5.49
C HIS A 211 -8.35 9.37 6.97
N ALA A 212 -9.02 10.46 7.33
CA ALA A 212 -9.47 10.69 8.70
C ALA A 212 -10.41 9.58 9.15
N GLN A 213 -11.40 9.20 8.34
CA GLN A 213 -12.34 8.13 8.67
C GLN A 213 -11.61 6.80 8.93
N TYR A 214 -10.74 6.37 8.00
CA TYR A 214 -10.01 5.11 8.16
C TYR A 214 -9.18 5.09 9.44
N LYS A 215 -8.51 6.20 9.77
CA LYS A 215 -7.70 6.31 10.98
C LYS A 215 -8.51 6.45 12.28
N THR A 216 -9.84 6.52 12.24
CA THR A 216 -10.67 6.38 13.45
C THR A 216 -10.91 4.92 13.83
N ASP A 217 -10.60 3.94 12.96
CA ASP A 217 -10.77 2.53 13.27
C ASP A 217 -9.82 2.10 14.41
N PRO A 218 -10.33 1.54 15.51
CA PRO A 218 -9.52 1.24 16.69
C PRO A 218 -8.49 0.12 16.44
N ASP A 219 -8.76 -0.82 15.55
CA ASP A 219 -7.87 -1.93 15.24
C ASP A 219 -6.68 -1.43 14.39
N LEU A 220 -6.96 -0.53 13.43
CA LEU A 220 -5.92 0.14 12.66
C LEU A 220 -5.05 1.04 13.54
N GLN A 221 -5.65 1.78 14.49
CA GLN A 221 -4.89 2.56 15.46
C GLN A 221 -3.99 1.68 16.32
N ALA A 222 -4.48 0.53 16.78
CA ALA A 222 -3.70 -0.42 17.56
C ALA A 222 -2.51 -0.98 16.77
N ALA A 223 -2.69 -1.31 15.49
CA ALA A 223 -1.61 -1.75 14.61
C ALA A 223 -0.55 -0.65 14.39
N HIS A 224 -0.98 0.59 14.13
CA HIS A 224 -0.07 1.73 14.00
C HIS A 224 0.70 2.06 15.28
N ALA A 225 0.06 1.91 16.44
CA ALA A 225 0.69 2.10 17.73
C ALA A 225 1.69 0.97 18.08
N ARG A 226 1.56 -0.22 17.45
CA ARG A 226 2.36 -1.42 17.76
C ARG A 226 3.74 -1.43 17.11
N ALA A 227 3.87 -0.97 15.86
CA ALA A 227 5.11 -1.05 15.10
C ALA A 227 5.18 0.05 14.02
N PRO A 228 6.40 0.38 13.52
CA PRO A 228 6.54 1.30 12.40
C PRO A 228 5.98 0.69 11.11
N PHE A 229 5.34 1.52 10.28
CA PHE A 229 4.83 1.16 8.97
C PHE A 229 5.79 1.60 7.86
N ILE A 230 6.01 0.72 6.90
CA ILE A 230 6.70 0.98 5.64
C ILE A 230 5.64 0.88 4.55
N CYS A 231 5.14 2.02 4.08
CA CYS A 231 3.98 2.09 3.19
C CYS A 231 4.38 2.51 1.79
N VAL A 232 3.67 1.99 0.81
CA VAL A 232 3.59 2.49 -0.56
C VAL A 232 2.11 2.55 -0.92
N TRP A 233 1.72 3.40 -1.87
CA TRP A 233 0.37 3.36 -2.43
C TRP A 233 0.22 2.28 -3.48
N ASP A 234 -1.02 1.89 -3.79
CA ASP A 234 -1.42 1.24 -5.02
C ASP A 234 -2.32 2.21 -5.80
N ASP A 235 -3.35 1.76 -6.48
CA ASP A 235 -4.21 2.60 -7.29
C ASP A 235 -5.27 3.35 -6.47
N HIS A 236 -5.92 2.69 -5.53
CA HIS A 236 -7.05 3.25 -4.76
C HIS A 236 -6.71 4.43 -3.86
N GLU A 237 -5.44 4.69 -3.59
CA GLU A 237 -5.04 5.95 -2.99
C GLU A 237 -5.32 7.16 -3.90
N VAL A 238 -5.52 6.91 -5.21
CA VAL A 238 -6.00 7.90 -6.18
C VAL A 238 -7.36 7.48 -6.75
N ALA A 239 -7.41 6.41 -7.54
CA ALA A 239 -8.63 5.82 -8.11
C ALA A 239 -8.33 4.46 -8.73
N ASN A 240 -9.33 3.57 -8.81
CA ASN A 240 -9.22 2.23 -9.36
C ASN A 240 -8.46 2.19 -10.68
N ASP A 241 -7.56 1.20 -10.80
CA ASP A 241 -6.73 0.97 -11.98
C ASP A 241 -5.97 2.22 -12.45
N ALA A 242 -5.39 3.01 -11.53
CA ALA A 242 -4.62 4.21 -11.85
C ALA A 242 -3.32 3.88 -12.59
N TRP A 243 -2.97 4.75 -13.56
CA TRP A 243 -1.68 4.78 -14.23
C TRP A 243 -1.10 6.19 -14.23
N MET A 244 0.05 6.39 -14.84
CA MET A 244 0.79 7.66 -14.78
C MET A 244 -0.07 8.89 -15.12
N THR A 245 -0.99 8.79 -16.10
CA THR A 245 -1.74 9.91 -16.68
C THR A 245 -3.26 9.78 -16.62
N GLY A 246 -3.78 8.74 -15.96
CA GLY A 246 -5.22 8.49 -15.85
C GLY A 246 -5.54 7.39 -14.85
N ALA A 247 -6.81 7.04 -14.76
CA ALA A 247 -7.33 5.89 -14.02
C ALA A 247 -8.59 5.37 -14.71
N GLU A 248 -8.92 4.09 -14.52
CA GLU A 248 -10.19 3.54 -15.00
C GLU A 248 -11.37 4.26 -14.33
N ASN A 249 -11.28 4.43 -13.01
CA ASN A 249 -12.28 5.17 -12.24
C ASN A 249 -11.96 6.67 -12.18
N HIS A 250 -11.85 7.30 -13.35
CA HIS A 250 -11.74 8.75 -13.48
C HIS A 250 -12.41 9.27 -14.76
N GLN A 251 -13.42 10.12 -14.59
CA GLN A 251 -14.23 10.69 -15.66
C GLN A 251 -13.93 12.19 -15.81
N PRO A 252 -13.02 12.59 -16.72
CA PRO A 252 -12.56 13.99 -16.84
C PRO A 252 -13.68 15.03 -17.06
N GLU A 253 -14.79 14.62 -17.67
CA GLU A 253 -15.95 15.50 -17.95
C GLU A 253 -16.67 15.96 -16.68
N THR A 254 -16.63 15.18 -15.61
CA THR A 254 -17.32 15.46 -14.34
C THR A 254 -16.37 15.69 -13.17
N GLU A 255 -15.17 15.14 -13.22
CA GLU A 255 -14.19 15.14 -12.13
C GLU A 255 -12.99 16.04 -12.39
N GLY A 256 -12.88 16.54 -13.62
CA GLY A 256 -11.82 17.45 -14.03
C GLY A 256 -10.53 16.73 -14.42
N ASP A 257 -9.42 17.45 -14.38
CA ASP A 257 -8.13 16.94 -14.83
C ASP A 257 -7.53 15.92 -13.83
N PHE A 258 -7.13 14.75 -14.35
CA PHE A 258 -6.54 13.66 -13.54
C PHE A 258 -5.28 14.11 -12.78
N ALA A 259 -4.43 14.95 -13.38
CA ALA A 259 -3.22 15.41 -12.70
C ALA A 259 -3.55 16.24 -11.46
N THR A 260 -4.66 16.98 -11.49
CA THR A 260 -5.18 17.72 -10.32
C THR A 260 -5.67 16.77 -9.23
N ARG A 261 -6.47 15.74 -9.59
CA ARG A 261 -6.92 14.69 -8.67
C ARG A 261 -5.74 13.95 -8.05
N LYS A 262 -4.81 13.48 -8.88
CA LYS A 262 -3.57 12.81 -8.43
C LYS A 262 -2.77 13.66 -7.45
N ALA A 263 -2.56 14.94 -7.75
CA ALA A 263 -1.83 15.84 -6.85
C ALA A 263 -2.55 16.05 -5.50
N ALA A 264 -3.87 16.11 -5.49
CA ALA A 264 -4.69 16.18 -4.28
C ALA A 264 -4.57 14.91 -3.44
N ALA A 265 -4.68 13.75 -4.06
CA ALA A 265 -4.55 12.43 -3.45
C ALA A 265 -3.16 12.24 -2.82
N LEU A 266 -2.08 12.49 -3.57
CA LEU A 266 -0.71 12.37 -3.10
C LEU A 266 -0.40 13.34 -1.96
N ARG A 267 -0.93 14.57 -2.03
CA ARG A 267 -0.80 15.52 -0.93
C ARG A 267 -1.46 15.00 0.35
N ALA A 268 -2.70 14.51 0.28
CA ALA A 268 -3.38 13.91 1.42
C ALA A 268 -2.63 12.70 1.96
N TYR A 269 -2.13 11.83 1.09
CA TYR A 269 -1.33 10.67 1.47
C TYR A 269 -0.08 11.07 2.26
N TYR A 270 0.71 12.04 1.75
CA TYR A 270 1.88 12.53 2.48
C TYR A 270 1.52 13.27 3.77
N GLU A 271 0.36 13.89 3.89
CA GLU A 271 -0.09 14.49 5.15
C GLU A 271 -0.50 13.44 6.18
N TRP A 272 -1.15 12.36 5.75
CA TRP A 272 -1.80 11.38 6.64
C TRP A 272 -1.00 10.10 6.90
N MET A 273 0.00 9.79 6.09
CA MET A 273 0.82 8.59 6.25
C MET A 273 2.14 8.89 6.97
N PRO A 274 2.62 7.96 7.83
CA PRO A 274 3.87 8.13 8.58
C PRO A 274 5.10 7.83 7.72
N ILE A 275 5.21 8.46 6.57
CA ILE A 275 6.31 8.27 5.62
C ILE A 275 7.08 9.56 5.41
N ARG A 276 8.33 9.45 4.95
CA ARG A 276 9.14 10.60 4.56
C ARG A 276 8.54 11.31 3.35
N GLU A 277 8.55 12.63 3.38
CA GLU A 277 8.17 13.42 2.23
C GLU A 277 9.27 13.39 1.16
N PRO A 278 8.92 13.54 -0.13
CA PRO A 278 9.90 13.66 -1.19
C PRO A 278 10.85 14.82 -0.92
N LYS A 279 12.13 14.64 -1.26
CA LYS A 279 13.09 15.73 -1.18
C LYS A 279 12.69 16.85 -2.12
N THR A 280 13.01 18.10 -1.74
CA THR A 280 12.75 19.28 -2.59
C THR A 280 13.28 19.06 -4.01
N GLY A 281 12.39 19.21 -5.00
CA GLY A 281 12.70 19.00 -6.42
C GLY A 281 12.58 17.56 -6.91
N ALA A 282 12.27 16.59 -6.04
CA ALA A 282 11.88 15.25 -6.48
C ALA A 282 10.42 15.22 -6.91
N LEU A 283 10.05 14.25 -7.77
CA LEU A 283 8.67 13.99 -8.14
C LEU A 283 7.91 13.46 -6.91
N SER A 284 6.68 13.92 -6.72
CA SER A 284 5.81 13.43 -5.65
C SER A 284 5.50 11.94 -5.78
N GLU A 285 5.47 11.42 -7.01
CA GLU A 285 5.25 10.02 -7.34
C GLU A 285 6.45 9.12 -7.02
N ALA A 286 7.64 9.67 -6.79
CA ALA A 286 8.85 8.91 -6.52
C ALA A 286 8.91 8.40 -5.07
N ILE A 287 7.99 7.53 -4.69
CA ILE A 287 7.92 6.92 -3.35
C ILE A 287 8.87 5.72 -3.18
N ASN A 288 9.48 5.23 -4.25
CA ASN A 288 10.39 4.10 -4.20
C ASN A 288 11.61 4.38 -3.31
N ARG A 289 11.85 3.49 -2.35
CA ARG A 289 12.91 3.63 -1.35
C ARG A 289 13.32 2.27 -0.77
N SER A 290 14.47 2.19 -0.12
CA SER A 290 14.98 0.95 0.47
C SER A 290 15.24 1.05 1.96
N PHE A 291 15.14 -0.09 2.64
CA PHE A 291 15.35 -0.26 4.09
C PHE A 291 16.35 -1.37 4.32
N GLU A 292 17.35 -1.11 5.15
CA GLU A 292 18.42 -2.06 5.42
C GLU A 292 18.28 -2.65 6.83
N PHE A 293 18.11 -3.95 6.93
CA PHE A 293 18.02 -4.67 8.19
C PHE A 293 19.38 -5.30 8.52
N GLY A 294 20.29 -4.47 8.99
CA GLY A 294 21.66 -4.84 9.35
C GLY A 294 22.41 -5.53 8.21
N ASP A 295 23.06 -6.64 8.50
CA ASP A 295 23.72 -7.51 7.53
C ASP A 295 22.83 -8.67 7.03
N LEU A 296 21.53 -8.64 7.36
CA LEU A 296 20.59 -9.72 7.08
C LEU A 296 19.80 -9.52 5.79
N ALA A 297 19.17 -8.35 5.61
CA ALA A 297 18.25 -8.14 4.50
C ALA A 297 18.22 -6.68 4.01
N THR A 298 17.81 -6.51 2.76
CA THR A 298 17.38 -5.21 2.20
C THR A 298 15.96 -5.36 1.66
N LEU A 299 15.04 -4.49 2.10
CA LEU A 299 13.71 -4.33 1.53
C LEU A 299 13.74 -3.13 0.58
N ALA A 300 13.39 -3.34 -0.69
CA ALA A 300 13.22 -2.30 -1.69
C ALA A 300 11.73 -2.16 -2.02
N MET A 301 11.11 -1.04 -1.62
CA MET A 301 9.74 -0.71 -1.99
C MET A 301 9.74 -0.08 -3.38
N VAL A 302 8.95 -0.63 -4.30
CA VAL A 302 8.81 -0.10 -5.66
C VAL A 302 7.48 0.64 -5.83
N GLU A 303 7.37 1.42 -6.89
CA GLU A 303 6.18 2.16 -7.27
C GLU A 303 5.71 1.62 -8.63
N THR A 304 4.48 1.11 -8.72
CA THR A 304 3.97 0.40 -9.91
C THR A 304 2.82 1.11 -10.61
N ARG A 305 2.39 2.28 -10.16
CA ARG A 305 1.18 2.96 -10.65
C ARG A 305 1.45 4.31 -11.33
N LEU A 306 1.97 5.27 -10.59
CA LEU A 306 1.89 6.69 -10.94
C LEU A 306 3.16 7.25 -11.59
N LEU A 307 4.30 6.54 -11.49
CA LEU A 307 5.60 7.06 -11.92
C LEU A 307 5.90 6.78 -13.39
N ALA A 308 5.53 5.59 -13.90
CA ALA A 308 5.92 5.14 -15.23
C ALA A 308 4.92 4.20 -15.91
N ARG A 309 3.90 3.70 -15.20
CA ARG A 309 2.95 2.75 -15.74
C ARG A 309 2.15 3.37 -16.88
N GLY A 310 2.14 2.69 -18.04
CA GLY A 310 1.18 2.97 -19.10
C GLY A 310 -0.19 2.38 -18.77
N GLU A 311 -1.22 2.88 -19.45
CA GLU A 311 -2.59 2.36 -19.33
C GLU A 311 -2.64 0.84 -19.48
N GLN A 312 -3.35 0.16 -18.59
CA GLN A 312 -3.58 -1.27 -18.70
C GLN A 312 -4.51 -1.60 -19.88
N MET A 313 -4.32 -2.78 -20.42
CA MET A 313 -5.26 -3.33 -21.38
C MET A 313 -6.44 -3.95 -20.64
N THR A 314 -7.59 -3.94 -21.34
CA THR A 314 -8.77 -4.68 -20.91
C THR A 314 -9.12 -5.76 -21.95
N PHE A 315 -9.95 -6.72 -21.58
CA PHE A 315 -10.43 -7.68 -22.57
C PHE A 315 -11.38 -7.06 -23.62
N ALA A 316 -11.87 -5.84 -23.38
CA ALA A 316 -12.63 -5.08 -24.37
C ALA A 316 -11.74 -4.62 -25.55
N ASP A 317 -10.42 -4.50 -25.33
CA ASP A 317 -9.44 -4.15 -26.37
C ASP A 317 -9.13 -5.32 -27.32
N MET A 318 -9.79 -6.47 -27.14
CA MET A 318 -9.58 -7.66 -27.94
C MET A 318 -9.93 -7.40 -29.42
N PRO A 319 -8.95 -7.44 -30.34
CA PRO A 319 -9.24 -7.33 -31.77
C PRO A 319 -10.16 -8.45 -32.24
N LYS A 320 -10.82 -8.23 -33.35
CA LYS A 320 -11.70 -9.23 -33.99
C LYS A 320 -11.07 -9.77 -35.26
N THR A 321 -11.22 -11.07 -35.50
CA THR A 321 -10.88 -11.69 -36.78
C THR A 321 -11.82 -11.24 -37.91
N ALA A 322 -11.51 -11.56 -39.15
CA ALA A 322 -12.37 -11.26 -40.29
C ALA A 322 -13.77 -11.87 -40.16
N GLU A 323 -13.89 -12.99 -39.44
CA GLU A 323 -15.15 -13.69 -39.16
C GLU A 323 -15.89 -13.13 -37.94
N GLY A 324 -15.34 -12.09 -37.27
CA GLY A 324 -15.95 -11.40 -36.13
C GLY A 324 -15.69 -12.07 -34.77
N GLY A 325 -14.90 -13.14 -34.70
CA GLY A 325 -14.46 -13.75 -33.43
C GLY A 325 -13.29 -13.02 -32.77
N PRO A 326 -12.92 -13.39 -31.54
CA PRO A 326 -11.77 -12.78 -30.83
C PRO A 326 -10.45 -13.16 -31.53
N ASP A 327 -9.61 -12.17 -31.84
CA ASP A 327 -8.25 -12.38 -32.35
C ASP A 327 -7.24 -12.41 -31.20
N VAL A 328 -7.10 -13.59 -30.58
CA VAL A 328 -6.19 -13.82 -29.47
C VAL A 328 -4.74 -13.55 -29.85
N ALA A 329 -4.33 -13.86 -31.09
CA ALA A 329 -2.95 -13.66 -31.53
C ALA A 329 -2.61 -12.15 -31.62
N ALA A 330 -3.51 -11.36 -32.19
CA ALA A 330 -3.35 -9.91 -32.25
C ALA A 330 -3.38 -9.29 -30.84
N PHE A 331 -4.26 -9.74 -29.95
CA PHE A 331 -4.32 -9.30 -28.57
C PHE A 331 -3.01 -9.58 -27.81
N GLU A 332 -2.50 -10.80 -27.92
CA GLU A 332 -1.22 -11.17 -27.30
C GLU A 332 -0.04 -10.34 -27.86
N ALA A 333 -0.04 -10.00 -29.15
CA ALA A 333 0.97 -9.15 -29.74
C ALA A 333 0.94 -7.72 -29.14
N LEU A 334 -0.26 -7.16 -28.93
CA LEU A 334 -0.44 -5.87 -28.25
C LEU A 334 0.01 -5.94 -26.79
N ARG A 335 -0.39 -6.99 -26.06
CA ARG A 335 -0.04 -7.18 -24.65
C ARG A 335 1.48 -7.32 -24.44
N GLN A 336 2.17 -7.97 -25.37
CA GLN A 336 3.61 -8.19 -25.34
C GLN A 336 4.43 -7.04 -25.96
N ALA A 337 3.79 -5.93 -26.32
CA ALA A 337 4.49 -4.79 -26.89
C ALA A 337 5.64 -4.33 -25.98
N PRO A 338 6.83 -4.03 -26.56
CA PRO A 338 8.05 -3.79 -25.78
C PRO A 338 8.02 -2.48 -24.98
N ASP A 339 7.15 -1.56 -25.29
CA ASP A 339 6.95 -0.29 -24.61
C ASP A 339 6.03 -0.39 -23.39
N ARG A 340 5.31 -1.50 -23.21
CA ARG A 340 4.50 -1.75 -22.02
C ARG A 340 5.38 -2.02 -20.80
N ASP A 341 5.29 -1.14 -19.80
CA ASP A 341 6.11 -1.20 -18.59
C ASP A 341 5.32 -0.70 -17.36
N LEU A 342 5.63 -1.24 -16.19
CA LEU A 342 5.11 -0.78 -14.90
C LEU A 342 6.10 0.16 -14.19
N LEU A 343 7.39 -0.11 -14.28
CA LEU A 343 8.42 0.53 -13.45
C LEU A 343 9.17 1.65 -14.17
N GLY A 344 9.28 1.57 -15.49
CA GLY A 344 10.16 2.42 -16.28
C GLY A 344 11.64 2.12 -16.05
N GLU A 345 12.48 2.65 -16.96
CA GLU A 345 13.92 2.40 -16.98
C GLU A 345 14.62 2.89 -15.71
N ARG A 346 14.30 4.10 -15.27
CA ARG A 346 14.98 4.74 -14.14
C ARG A 346 14.79 3.96 -12.83
N GLN A 347 13.58 3.50 -12.58
CA GLN A 347 13.30 2.72 -11.36
C GLN A 347 13.93 1.32 -11.45
N ARG A 348 13.92 0.70 -12.62
CA ARG A 348 14.56 -0.59 -12.87
C ARG A 348 16.08 -0.54 -12.65
N GLN A 349 16.76 0.54 -13.09
CA GLN A 349 18.17 0.78 -12.79
C GLN A 349 18.42 0.93 -11.29
N TRP A 350 17.59 1.72 -10.59
CA TRP A 350 17.68 1.88 -9.15
C TRP A 350 17.50 0.55 -8.40
N ILE A 351 16.61 -0.33 -8.86
CA ILE A 351 16.46 -1.69 -8.30
C ILE A 351 17.76 -2.46 -8.49
N GLY A 352 18.31 -2.50 -9.71
CA GLY A 352 19.57 -3.19 -10.01
C GLY A 352 20.73 -2.72 -9.13
N GLU A 353 20.90 -1.42 -8.94
CA GLU A 353 21.89 -0.83 -8.05
C GLU A 353 21.64 -1.22 -6.58
N THR A 354 20.39 -1.19 -6.12
CA THR A 354 20.02 -1.52 -4.74
C THR A 354 20.29 -3.00 -4.43
N LEU A 355 19.92 -3.91 -5.33
CA LEU A 355 20.21 -5.33 -5.22
C LEU A 355 21.70 -5.61 -5.23
N SER A 356 22.45 -4.96 -6.12
CA SER A 356 23.91 -5.10 -6.22
C SER A 356 24.62 -4.62 -4.94
N ARG A 357 24.21 -3.46 -4.39
CA ARG A 357 24.75 -2.95 -3.12
C ARG A 357 24.43 -3.89 -1.96
N SER A 358 23.21 -4.41 -1.90
CA SER A 358 22.79 -5.36 -0.86
C SER A 358 23.63 -6.63 -0.88
N LYS A 359 23.83 -7.21 -2.07
CA LYS A 359 24.65 -8.40 -2.27
C LYS A 359 26.12 -8.13 -1.95
N ALA A 360 26.67 -7.01 -2.39
CA ALA A 360 28.05 -6.62 -2.11
C ALA A 360 28.31 -6.40 -0.61
N ALA A 361 27.28 -5.97 0.14
CA ALA A 361 27.32 -5.87 1.60
C ALA A 361 27.19 -7.23 2.33
N GLY A 362 27.08 -8.34 1.61
CA GLY A 362 26.99 -9.70 2.16
C GLY A 362 25.62 -10.04 2.75
N ARG A 363 24.56 -9.29 2.46
CA ARG A 363 23.19 -9.59 2.92
C ARG A 363 22.65 -10.80 2.16
N PRO A 364 22.21 -11.87 2.83
CA PRO A 364 21.67 -13.05 2.16
C PRO A 364 20.32 -12.78 1.50
N TRP A 365 19.55 -11.81 1.97
CA TRP A 365 18.18 -11.58 1.50
C TRP A 365 17.98 -10.20 0.88
N GLN A 366 17.34 -10.19 -0.28
CA GLN A 366 16.80 -9.03 -0.95
C GLN A 366 15.30 -9.23 -1.13
N ILE A 367 14.52 -8.26 -0.67
CA ILE A 367 13.06 -8.32 -0.66
C ILE A 367 12.56 -7.14 -1.49
N ILE A 368 11.62 -7.38 -2.40
CA ILE A 368 10.96 -6.37 -3.22
C ILE A 368 9.53 -6.22 -2.70
N GLY A 369 9.20 -5.07 -2.14
CA GLY A 369 7.81 -4.70 -1.83
C GLY A 369 7.17 -4.12 -3.10
N ASN A 370 6.38 -4.94 -3.77
CA ASN A 370 5.69 -4.66 -5.01
C ASN A 370 4.18 -4.72 -4.75
N GLN A 371 3.37 -3.98 -5.53
CA GLN A 371 1.94 -3.87 -5.26
C GLN A 371 1.18 -5.06 -5.86
N VAL A 372 1.36 -5.35 -7.13
CA VAL A 372 0.54 -6.28 -7.93
C VAL A 372 1.20 -7.64 -8.12
N VAL A 373 0.41 -8.71 -8.33
CA VAL A 373 0.92 -10.08 -8.51
C VAL A 373 1.87 -10.17 -9.71
N MET A 374 3.06 -10.79 -9.49
CA MET A 374 4.11 -10.88 -10.50
C MET A 374 4.10 -12.21 -11.26
N ALA A 375 3.57 -13.28 -10.70
CA ALA A 375 3.49 -14.59 -11.34
C ALA A 375 2.73 -14.54 -12.67
N LYS A 376 3.04 -15.49 -13.57
CA LYS A 376 2.27 -15.73 -14.80
C LYS A 376 1.03 -16.54 -14.44
N VAL A 377 -0.14 -15.91 -14.49
CA VAL A 377 -1.40 -16.52 -14.08
C VAL A 377 -2.41 -16.47 -15.22
N LYS A 378 -2.65 -17.59 -15.84
CA LYS A 378 -3.78 -17.78 -16.78
C LYS A 378 -5.05 -18.04 -16.01
N GLY A 379 -6.16 -17.50 -16.50
CA GLY A 379 -7.48 -17.86 -15.99
C GLY A 379 -7.75 -19.36 -16.16
N PRO A 380 -8.32 -20.03 -15.15
CA PRO A 380 -8.56 -21.46 -15.20
C PRO A 380 -9.73 -21.77 -16.13
N ASP A 381 -9.57 -22.75 -17.02
CA ASP A 381 -10.69 -23.28 -17.81
C ASP A 381 -11.61 -24.16 -16.95
N ILE A 382 -12.52 -23.50 -16.24
CA ILE A 382 -13.47 -24.15 -15.32
C ILE A 382 -14.37 -25.17 -16.04
N SER A 383 -14.59 -24.99 -17.35
CA SER A 383 -15.42 -25.95 -18.14
C SER A 383 -14.81 -27.33 -18.24
N ARG A 384 -13.51 -27.48 -17.93
CA ARG A 384 -12.83 -28.78 -17.83
C ARG A 384 -12.91 -29.39 -16.44
N MET A 385 -13.35 -28.63 -15.44
CA MET A 385 -13.36 -29.06 -14.05
C MET A 385 -14.72 -29.56 -13.59
N MET A 386 -15.79 -29.24 -14.32
CA MET A 386 -17.15 -29.66 -13.98
C MET A 386 -18.01 -29.85 -15.24
N PRO A 387 -19.07 -30.69 -15.17
CA PRO A 387 -20.02 -30.88 -16.27
C PRO A 387 -20.71 -29.57 -16.66
N PRO A 388 -21.08 -29.38 -17.96
CA PRO A 388 -21.71 -28.15 -18.43
C PRO A 388 -23.00 -27.78 -17.69
N GLU A 389 -23.79 -28.75 -17.27
CA GLU A 389 -25.03 -28.53 -16.51
C GLU A 389 -24.75 -27.97 -15.12
N GLN A 390 -23.73 -28.48 -14.45
CA GLN A 390 -23.31 -27.96 -13.14
C GLN A 390 -22.73 -26.54 -13.26
N LEU A 391 -21.96 -26.25 -14.29
CA LEU A 391 -21.44 -24.93 -14.57
C LEU A 391 -22.58 -23.94 -14.84
N GLN A 392 -23.60 -24.33 -15.59
CA GLN A 392 -24.77 -23.50 -15.84
C GLN A 392 -25.56 -23.21 -14.55
N GLN A 393 -25.78 -24.25 -13.72
CA GLN A 393 -26.45 -24.08 -12.42
C GLN A 393 -25.65 -23.19 -11.48
N MET A 394 -24.33 -23.34 -11.44
CA MET A 394 -23.45 -22.48 -10.65
C MET A 394 -23.59 -21.01 -11.07
N VAL A 395 -23.45 -20.71 -12.36
CA VAL A 395 -23.60 -19.33 -12.87
C VAL A 395 -25.01 -18.80 -12.55
N ALA A 396 -26.05 -19.58 -12.74
CA ALA A 396 -27.44 -19.19 -12.44
C ALA A 396 -27.72 -18.96 -10.93
N SER A 397 -26.89 -19.51 -10.05
CA SER A 397 -26.99 -19.28 -8.60
C SER A 397 -26.31 -18.00 -8.11
N LEU A 398 -25.53 -17.33 -8.96
CA LEU A 398 -24.89 -16.07 -8.64
C LEU A 398 -25.90 -14.89 -8.69
N PRO A 399 -25.59 -13.75 -8.05
CA PRO A 399 -26.36 -12.53 -8.22
C PRO A 399 -26.50 -12.14 -9.70
N GLU A 400 -27.67 -11.64 -10.11
CA GLU A 400 -28.00 -11.36 -11.51
C GLU A 400 -27.00 -10.41 -12.21
N ASP A 401 -26.46 -9.44 -11.46
CA ASP A 401 -25.45 -8.47 -11.92
C ASP A 401 -24.06 -9.09 -12.13
N VAL A 402 -23.73 -10.18 -11.44
CA VAL A 402 -22.44 -10.90 -11.54
C VAL A 402 -22.44 -11.98 -12.65
N GLN A 403 -23.61 -12.57 -12.94
CA GLN A 403 -23.73 -13.67 -13.91
C GLN A 403 -23.10 -13.38 -15.28
N PRO A 404 -23.37 -12.23 -15.95
CA PRO A 404 -22.80 -11.94 -17.26
C PRO A 404 -21.27 -11.86 -17.24
N GLN A 405 -20.71 -11.27 -16.17
CA GLN A 405 -19.26 -11.08 -16.00
C GLN A 405 -18.56 -12.43 -15.84
N VAL A 406 -19.09 -13.30 -14.98
CA VAL A 406 -18.55 -14.66 -14.77
C VAL A 406 -18.68 -15.50 -16.03
N ALA A 407 -19.83 -15.43 -16.72
CA ALA A 407 -20.02 -16.14 -17.99
C ALA A 407 -19.02 -15.68 -19.07
N ALA A 408 -18.75 -14.38 -19.19
CA ALA A 408 -17.76 -13.83 -20.09
C ALA A 408 -16.34 -14.29 -19.72
N ALA A 409 -15.96 -14.22 -18.44
CA ALA A 409 -14.66 -14.69 -17.95
C ALA A 409 -14.43 -16.18 -18.26
N ILE A 410 -15.45 -17.03 -18.08
CA ILE A 410 -15.38 -18.46 -18.43
C ILE A 410 -15.04 -18.64 -19.92
N GLN A 411 -15.62 -17.85 -20.82
CA GLN A 411 -15.30 -17.96 -22.25
C GLN A 411 -13.89 -17.45 -22.58
N LEU A 412 -13.46 -16.34 -21.95
CA LEU A 412 -12.12 -15.79 -22.13
C LEU A 412 -11.04 -16.76 -21.64
N PHE A 413 -11.23 -17.38 -20.49
CA PHE A 413 -10.25 -18.29 -19.89
C PHE A 413 -10.10 -19.61 -20.66
N LYS A 414 -11.12 -20.05 -21.41
CA LYS A 414 -10.99 -21.14 -22.39
C LYS A 414 -9.96 -20.83 -23.48
N LEU A 415 -9.73 -19.56 -23.77
CA LEU A 415 -8.74 -19.12 -24.76
C LEU A 415 -7.31 -19.08 -24.19
N GLY A 416 -7.13 -19.40 -22.90
CA GLY A 416 -5.83 -19.39 -22.22
C GLY A 416 -5.27 -18.01 -21.92
N LEU A 417 -6.15 -17.01 -21.84
CA LEU A 417 -5.81 -15.62 -21.54
C LEU A 417 -5.41 -15.42 -20.06
N PRO A 418 -4.69 -14.35 -19.72
CA PRO A 418 -4.36 -13.99 -18.35
C PRO A 418 -5.57 -13.88 -17.43
N PHE A 419 -5.39 -14.17 -16.16
CA PHE A 419 -6.43 -14.00 -15.15
C PHE A 419 -6.72 -12.52 -14.84
N ASN A 420 -5.66 -11.71 -14.73
CA ASN A 420 -5.76 -10.28 -14.46
C ASN A 420 -4.75 -9.50 -15.34
N LEU A 421 -5.24 -8.47 -16.06
CA LEU A 421 -4.42 -7.61 -16.92
C LEU A 421 -3.87 -6.39 -16.18
N ASP A 422 -4.40 -6.07 -15.01
CA ASP A 422 -3.89 -5.03 -14.13
C ASP A 422 -2.59 -5.44 -13.43
N SER A 423 -2.36 -6.74 -13.27
CA SER A 423 -1.13 -7.33 -12.75
C SER A 423 0.04 -7.28 -13.76
N TRP A 424 1.21 -7.83 -13.39
CA TRP A 424 2.34 -7.98 -14.31
C TRP A 424 2.02 -8.78 -15.59
N ASP A 425 0.91 -9.50 -15.62
CA ASP A 425 0.48 -10.18 -16.83
C ASP A 425 -0.03 -9.23 -17.93
N GLY A 426 -0.42 -8.01 -17.58
CA GLY A 426 -0.66 -6.94 -18.56
C GLY A 426 0.63 -6.32 -19.13
N TYR A 427 1.79 -6.61 -18.53
CA TYR A 427 3.07 -5.98 -18.86
C TYR A 427 4.23 -7.00 -18.98
N PRO A 428 4.07 -8.08 -19.74
CA PRO A 428 5.04 -9.17 -19.76
C PRO A 428 6.43 -8.75 -20.25
N ALA A 429 6.52 -7.78 -21.16
CA ALA A 429 7.81 -7.24 -21.59
C ALA A 429 8.54 -6.51 -20.45
N GLY A 430 7.83 -5.71 -19.65
CA GLY A 430 8.35 -5.06 -18.45
C GLY A 430 8.83 -6.07 -17.40
N ARG A 431 8.04 -7.13 -17.17
CA ARG A 431 8.39 -8.23 -16.26
C ARG A 431 9.70 -8.93 -16.68
N GLU A 432 9.85 -9.28 -17.94
CA GLU A 432 11.07 -9.93 -18.43
C GLU A 432 12.30 -9.01 -18.28
N ARG A 433 12.18 -7.70 -18.55
CA ARG A 433 13.27 -6.74 -18.28
C ARG A 433 13.67 -6.67 -16.81
N LEU A 434 12.71 -6.78 -15.88
CA LEU A 434 13.01 -6.86 -14.46
C LEU A 434 13.71 -8.17 -14.10
N TYR A 435 13.29 -9.30 -14.67
CA TYR A 435 13.98 -10.59 -14.50
C TYR A 435 15.40 -10.59 -15.07
N GLU A 436 15.64 -9.90 -16.18
CA GLU A 436 16.99 -9.66 -16.71
C GLU A 436 17.85 -8.84 -15.71
N THR A 437 17.25 -7.86 -15.04
CA THR A 437 17.91 -7.10 -13.95
C THR A 437 18.28 -8.03 -12.78
N PHE A 438 17.38 -8.89 -12.33
CA PHE A 438 17.68 -9.89 -11.28
C PHE A 438 18.82 -10.81 -11.72
N ALA A 439 18.77 -11.30 -12.94
CA ALA A 439 19.83 -12.16 -13.50
C ALA A 439 21.19 -11.46 -13.54
N ALA A 440 21.24 -10.21 -14.00
CA ALA A 440 22.49 -9.42 -14.11
C ALA A 440 23.13 -9.16 -12.73
N THR A 441 22.32 -8.96 -11.68
CA THR A 441 22.83 -8.81 -10.31
C THR A 441 23.19 -10.15 -9.66
N GLY A 442 22.73 -11.27 -10.23
CA GLY A 442 22.87 -12.59 -9.66
C GLY A 442 22.12 -12.72 -8.32
N VAL A 443 21.00 -12.03 -8.17
CA VAL A 443 20.10 -12.05 -7.01
C VAL A 443 18.80 -12.71 -7.42
N ALA A 444 18.24 -13.57 -6.55
CA ALA A 444 16.89 -14.10 -6.66
C ALA A 444 16.08 -13.58 -5.47
N PRO A 445 15.40 -12.44 -5.59
CA PRO A 445 14.73 -11.79 -4.47
C PRO A 445 13.50 -12.55 -4.01
N ILE A 446 13.05 -12.24 -2.79
CA ILE A 446 11.68 -12.47 -2.35
C ILE A 446 10.84 -11.29 -2.84
N VAL A 447 9.76 -11.54 -3.57
CA VAL A 447 8.78 -10.53 -3.99
C VAL A 447 7.57 -10.59 -3.06
N LEU A 448 7.11 -9.45 -2.62
CA LEU A 448 5.86 -9.31 -1.86
C LEU A 448 4.84 -8.63 -2.79
N SER A 449 3.58 -9.10 -2.79
CA SER A 449 2.50 -8.53 -3.58
C SER A 449 1.20 -8.41 -2.79
N GLY A 450 0.32 -7.51 -3.21
CA GLY A 450 -1.00 -7.23 -2.67
C GLY A 450 -2.06 -7.23 -3.77
N ASP A 451 -2.91 -6.19 -3.83
CA ASP A 451 -3.89 -5.87 -4.88
C ASP A 451 -4.99 -6.95 -5.09
N SER A 452 -4.60 -8.17 -5.29
CA SER A 452 -5.47 -9.27 -5.72
C SER A 452 -6.42 -9.82 -4.64
N HIS A 453 -6.36 -9.31 -3.42
CA HIS A 453 -7.18 -9.68 -2.25
C HIS A 453 -7.10 -11.17 -1.86
N ALA A 454 -6.06 -11.87 -2.28
CA ALA A 454 -5.87 -13.31 -2.10
C ALA A 454 -4.47 -13.64 -1.60
N PHE A 455 -4.32 -14.77 -0.92
CA PHE A 455 -2.98 -15.29 -0.64
C PHE A 455 -2.41 -15.99 -1.86
N TRP A 456 -1.15 -15.68 -2.16
CA TRP A 456 -0.38 -16.33 -3.21
C TRP A 456 0.98 -16.77 -2.70
N VAL A 457 1.43 -17.92 -3.17
CA VAL A 457 2.82 -18.36 -3.04
C VAL A 457 3.27 -18.89 -4.39
N ASN A 458 4.26 -18.23 -4.99
CA ASN A 458 4.64 -18.46 -6.37
C ASN A 458 6.16 -18.65 -6.53
N GLU A 459 6.57 -19.45 -7.50
CA GLU A 459 7.94 -19.49 -8.03
C GLU A 459 7.96 -18.79 -9.39
N LEU A 460 8.66 -17.68 -9.49
CA LEU A 460 8.69 -16.82 -10.66
C LEU A 460 9.80 -17.24 -11.62
N HIS A 461 9.45 -17.50 -12.90
CA HIS A 461 10.40 -17.94 -13.92
C HIS A 461 10.42 -16.96 -15.10
N ASP A 462 11.59 -16.75 -15.67
CA ASP A 462 11.73 -15.99 -16.92
C ASP A 462 11.21 -16.79 -18.14
N LYS A 463 11.26 -16.16 -19.30
CA LYS A 463 10.88 -16.81 -20.58
C LYS A 463 11.75 -18.03 -20.93
N GLY A 464 12.94 -18.13 -20.36
CA GLY A 464 13.87 -19.26 -20.53
C GLY A 464 13.62 -20.40 -19.54
N GLY A 465 12.66 -20.25 -18.61
CA GLY A 465 12.35 -21.22 -17.57
C GLY A 465 13.27 -21.19 -16.34
N ALA A 466 14.19 -20.22 -16.26
CA ALA A 466 15.04 -20.06 -15.07
C ALA A 466 14.26 -19.34 -13.96
N ARG A 467 14.26 -19.92 -12.75
CA ARG A 467 13.67 -19.27 -11.56
C ARG A 467 14.40 -17.98 -11.24
N ARG A 468 13.67 -16.88 -11.14
CA ARG A 468 14.20 -15.54 -10.88
C ARG A 468 13.85 -15.01 -9.48
N ALA A 469 12.73 -15.43 -8.91
CA ALA A 469 12.30 -15.00 -7.58
C ALA A 469 11.32 -16.03 -6.97
N VAL A 470 10.98 -15.80 -5.69
CA VAL A 470 9.81 -16.39 -5.02
C VAL A 470 8.91 -15.25 -4.60
N GLU A 471 7.59 -15.42 -4.78
CA GLU A 471 6.60 -14.41 -4.43
C GLU A 471 5.70 -14.90 -3.29
N PHE A 472 5.48 -14.00 -2.31
CA PHE A 472 4.45 -14.09 -1.30
C PHE A 472 3.44 -12.97 -1.49
N GLY A 473 2.25 -13.31 -1.96
CA GLY A 473 1.12 -12.38 -2.07
C GLY A 473 0.31 -12.40 -0.78
N THR A 474 0.07 -11.21 -0.22
CA THR A 474 -0.80 -11.07 0.95
C THR A 474 -2.26 -11.00 0.53
N SER A 475 -3.14 -11.59 1.34
CA SER A 475 -4.56 -11.34 1.21
C SER A 475 -4.92 -9.93 1.70
N SER A 476 -6.15 -9.50 1.42
CA SER A 476 -6.68 -8.24 1.93
C SER A 476 -6.94 -8.28 3.43
N ILE A 477 -6.90 -7.10 4.06
CA ILE A 477 -7.42 -6.92 5.43
C ILE A 477 -8.94 -7.09 5.45
N SER A 478 -9.66 -6.54 4.44
CA SER A 478 -11.13 -6.53 4.44
C SER A 478 -11.78 -6.43 3.06
N SER A 479 -11.00 -6.22 2.00
CA SER A 479 -11.54 -6.13 0.63
C SER A 479 -11.99 -7.51 0.13
N PRO A 480 -13.15 -7.63 -0.53
CA PRO A 480 -13.59 -8.88 -1.14
C PRO A 480 -12.68 -9.29 -2.29
N SER A 481 -12.49 -10.60 -2.47
CA SER A 481 -11.70 -11.20 -3.55
C SER A 481 -12.60 -11.80 -4.63
N PRO A 482 -12.09 -12.12 -5.82
CA PRO A 482 -12.86 -12.83 -6.84
C PRO A 482 -13.51 -14.14 -6.34
N GLY A 483 -12.83 -14.83 -5.40
CA GLY A 483 -13.36 -16.06 -4.80
C GLY A 483 -14.64 -15.88 -3.98
N ASP A 484 -14.83 -14.70 -3.39
CA ASP A 484 -16.05 -14.38 -2.62
C ASP A 484 -17.30 -14.27 -3.51
N HIS A 485 -17.11 -14.03 -4.80
CA HIS A 485 -18.20 -13.80 -5.77
C HIS A 485 -18.55 -15.02 -6.64
N VAL A 486 -17.83 -16.14 -6.53
CA VAL A 486 -18.01 -17.29 -7.43
C VAL A 486 -18.72 -18.50 -6.81
N GLY A 487 -19.58 -18.25 -5.81
CA GLY A 487 -20.54 -19.26 -5.32
C GLY A 487 -19.92 -20.56 -4.78
N GLY A 488 -18.75 -20.47 -4.11
CA GLY A 488 -18.08 -21.62 -3.52
C GLY A 488 -17.22 -22.45 -4.48
N LEU A 489 -16.98 -21.96 -5.71
CA LEU A 489 -15.99 -22.51 -6.62
C LEU A 489 -14.61 -22.45 -5.95
N PRO A 490 -13.82 -23.54 -5.93
CA PRO A 490 -12.47 -23.53 -5.38
C PRO A 490 -11.48 -22.83 -6.34
N LEU A 491 -11.70 -21.53 -6.58
CA LEU A 491 -10.98 -20.72 -7.55
C LEU A 491 -9.47 -20.77 -7.31
N GLY A 492 -9.02 -20.64 -6.05
CA GLY A 492 -7.60 -20.71 -5.70
C GLY A 492 -6.95 -22.04 -6.09
N ALA A 493 -7.62 -23.15 -5.81
CA ALA A 493 -7.15 -24.48 -6.23
C ALA A 493 -7.14 -24.63 -7.76
N ALA A 494 -8.14 -24.08 -8.45
CA ALA A 494 -8.20 -24.07 -9.90
C ALA A 494 -7.04 -23.28 -10.53
N LEU A 495 -6.75 -22.10 -9.99
CA LEU A 495 -5.61 -21.27 -10.40
C LEU A 495 -4.27 -21.97 -10.17
N SER A 496 -4.08 -22.61 -9.00
CA SER A 496 -2.86 -23.37 -8.71
C SER A 496 -2.69 -24.56 -9.66
N ALA A 497 -3.77 -25.28 -9.97
CA ALA A 497 -3.72 -26.43 -10.89
C ALA A 497 -3.43 -26.03 -12.36
N ALA A 498 -3.89 -24.85 -12.77
CA ALA A 498 -3.72 -24.36 -14.14
C ALA A 498 -2.35 -23.71 -14.40
N ASN A 499 -1.64 -23.26 -13.35
CA ASN A 499 -0.47 -22.40 -13.46
C ASN A 499 0.74 -22.98 -12.72
N PRO A 500 1.79 -23.44 -13.42
CA PRO A 500 2.97 -24.07 -12.79
C PRO A 500 3.74 -23.17 -11.83
N GLU A 501 3.70 -21.84 -12.01
CA GLU A 501 4.33 -20.88 -11.10
C GLU A 501 3.59 -20.78 -9.77
N VAL A 502 2.26 -21.02 -9.75
CA VAL A 502 1.41 -20.89 -8.56
C VAL A 502 1.47 -22.17 -7.72
N LYS A 503 2.18 -22.10 -6.59
CA LYS A 503 2.29 -23.25 -5.66
C LYS A 503 1.14 -23.29 -4.67
N PHE A 504 0.58 -22.14 -4.35
CA PHE A 504 -0.59 -22.00 -3.50
C PHE A 504 -1.35 -20.72 -3.82
N CYS A 505 -2.68 -20.80 -3.81
CA CYS A 505 -3.56 -19.63 -3.89
C CYS A 505 -4.81 -19.88 -3.03
N ASP A 506 -5.17 -18.89 -2.22
CA ASP A 506 -6.42 -18.87 -1.45
C ASP A 506 -7.16 -17.56 -1.74
N GLN A 507 -8.31 -17.68 -2.39
CA GLN A 507 -9.12 -16.58 -2.88
C GLN A 507 -10.26 -16.17 -1.93
N THR A 508 -10.26 -16.64 -0.70
CA THR A 508 -11.38 -16.40 0.23
C THR A 508 -10.96 -15.90 1.60
N SER A 509 -9.79 -16.31 2.09
CA SER A 509 -9.31 -15.91 3.41
C SER A 509 -8.90 -14.44 3.44
N LYS A 510 -9.15 -13.74 4.57
CA LYS A 510 -8.72 -12.37 4.84
C LYS A 510 -7.66 -12.37 5.94
N GLY A 511 -6.62 -11.55 5.79
CA GLY A 511 -5.54 -11.55 6.77
C GLY A 511 -4.26 -10.88 6.29
N TYR A 512 -3.10 -11.47 6.64
CA TYR A 512 -1.78 -10.92 6.33
C TYR A 512 -0.73 -12.04 6.21
N VAL A 513 0.38 -11.75 5.56
CA VAL A 513 1.56 -12.63 5.57
C VAL A 513 2.49 -12.19 6.69
N MET A 514 2.88 -13.13 7.57
CA MET A 514 3.97 -12.91 8.52
C MET A 514 5.26 -13.45 7.93
N LEU A 515 6.22 -12.57 7.68
CA LEU A 515 7.52 -12.93 7.10
C LEU A 515 8.58 -12.94 8.17
N ASN A 516 9.08 -14.13 8.52
CA ASN A 516 10.16 -14.33 9.48
C ASN A 516 11.46 -14.59 8.71
N VAL A 517 12.38 -13.63 8.77
CA VAL A 517 13.65 -13.64 8.03
C VAL A 517 14.77 -14.00 8.98
N THR A 518 15.49 -15.07 8.70
CA THR A 518 16.74 -15.45 9.37
C THR A 518 17.85 -15.60 8.32
N ARG A 519 19.09 -15.79 8.75
CA ARG A 519 20.21 -15.93 7.80
C ARG A 519 20.04 -17.16 6.89
N ASP A 520 19.45 -18.24 7.42
CA ASP A 520 19.35 -19.54 6.75
C ASP A 520 18.05 -19.70 5.94
N ARG A 521 17.00 -18.97 6.27
CA ARG A 521 15.70 -19.08 5.59
C ARG A 521 14.82 -17.85 5.78
N VAL A 522 13.90 -17.67 4.85
CA VAL A 522 12.70 -16.82 4.99
C VAL A 522 11.51 -17.73 5.13
N VAL A 523 10.70 -17.51 6.16
CA VAL A 523 9.45 -18.25 6.41
C VAL A 523 8.29 -17.28 6.24
N GLY A 524 7.36 -17.59 5.33
CA GLY A 524 6.10 -16.89 5.13
C GLY A 524 4.93 -17.68 5.73
N GLU A 525 4.31 -17.15 6.77
CA GLU A 525 3.09 -17.69 7.37
C GLU A 525 1.89 -16.93 6.83
N LEU A 526 0.94 -17.62 6.21
CA LEU A 526 -0.30 -17.05 5.70
C LEU A 526 -1.33 -17.02 6.83
N CYS A 527 -1.48 -15.88 7.49
CA CYS A 527 -2.28 -15.71 8.69
C CYS A 527 -3.67 -15.17 8.33
N ALA A 528 -4.72 -15.94 8.61
CA ALA A 528 -6.11 -15.58 8.29
C ALA A 528 -6.97 -15.44 9.54
N VAL A 529 -7.86 -14.45 9.54
CA VAL A 529 -8.94 -14.33 10.53
C VAL A 529 -10.17 -15.11 10.07
N SER A 530 -10.90 -15.69 11.01
CA SER A 530 -12.07 -16.53 10.71
C SER A 530 -13.25 -15.73 10.13
N THR A 531 -13.31 -14.44 10.37
CA THR A 531 -14.35 -13.53 9.86
C THR A 531 -13.88 -12.08 9.93
N ILE A 532 -14.40 -11.25 9.03
CA ILE A 532 -14.32 -9.79 9.06
C ILE A 532 -15.70 -9.14 9.34
N ALA A 533 -16.75 -9.96 9.53
CA ALA A 533 -18.12 -9.46 9.72
C ALA A 533 -18.48 -9.29 11.20
N ALA A 534 -17.71 -9.83 12.13
CA ALA A 534 -18.02 -9.82 13.55
C ALA A 534 -16.78 -9.93 14.45
N LYS A 535 -16.94 -9.61 15.73
CA LYS A 535 -16.05 -9.96 16.84
C LYS A 535 -16.85 -10.82 17.86
N PRO A 536 -16.22 -11.80 18.53
CA PRO A 536 -14.82 -12.21 18.40
C PRO A 536 -14.53 -12.96 17.09
N TYR A 537 -13.27 -13.10 16.75
CA TYR A 537 -12.73 -13.88 15.64
C TYR A 537 -11.60 -14.80 16.14
N GLU A 538 -11.23 -15.78 15.32
CA GLU A 538 -10.06 -16.63 15.52
C GLU A 538 -8.99 -16.31 14.48
N LEU A 539 -7.74 -16.35 14.88
CA LEU A 539 -6.58 -16.26 13.98
C LEU A 539 -6.02 -17.66 13.74
N LYS A 540 -5.83 -18.04 12.47
CA LYS A 540 -5.22 -19.31 12.07
C LYS A 540 -4.12 -19.07 11.04
N THR A 541 -3.11 -19.93 11.02
CA THR A 541 -2.18 -20.04 9.90
C THR A 541 -2.78 -21.01 8.87
N VAL A 542 -3.05 -20.51 7.66
CA VAL A 542 -3.63 -21.30 6.56
C VAL A 542 -2.57 -22.26 6.00
N LYS A 543 -1.38 -21.72 5.73
CA LYS A 543 -0.20 -22.41 5.20
C LYS A 543 1.07 -21.71 5.65
N THR A 544 2.15 -22.47 5.68
CA THR A 544 3.50 -21.93 5.93
C THR A 544 4.45 -22.44 4.85
N PHE A 545 5.25 -21.53 4.32
CA PHE A 545 6.27 -21.87 3.32
C PHE A 545 7.62 -21.31 3.74
N ALA A 546 8.69 -22.03 3.37
CA ALA A 546 10.06 -21.60 3.64
C ALA A 546 10.87 -21.55 2.34
N VAL A 547 11.77 -20.57 2.28
CA VAL A 547 12.74 -20.39 1.20
C VAL A 547 14.13 -20.34 1.81
N SER A 548 15.07 -21.14 1.28
CA SER A 548 16.50 -21.03 1.65
C SER A 548 17.26 -20.20 0.60
N PRO A 549 18.42 -19.60 0.93
CA PRO A 549 19.18 -18.76 0.00
C PRO A 549 19.59 -19.49 -1.29
N THR A 550 19.79 -20.79 -1.22
CA THR A 550 20.22 -21.64 -2.36
C THR A 550 19.17 -22.64 -2.80
N GLY A 551 18.08 -22.76 -2.04
CA GLY A 551 17.06 -23.78 -2.22
C GLY A 551 15.78 -23.27 -2.87
N GLY A 552 14.87 -24.23 -3.11
CA GLY A 552 13.54 -23.95 -3.57
C GLY A 552 12.60 -23.49 -2.45
N LEU A 553 11.39 -23.20 -2.86
CA LEU A 553 10.25 -23.00 -1.99
C LEU A 553 9.76 -24.36 -1.50
N VAL A 554 9.51 -24.49 -0.22
CA VAL A 554 8.96 -25.70 0.41
C VAL A 554 7.83 -25.34 1.38
N GLU A 555 6.76 -26.13 1.39
CA GLU A 555 5.73 -26.08 2.44
C GLU A 555 6.27 -26.74 3.72
N VAL A 556 6.07 -26.12 4.89
CA VAL A 556 6.62 -26.56 6.18
C VAL A 556 5.56 -26.65 7.27
#